data_27be1085e31e71db2c5a081e773f94e7
#
_entry.id   27be1085e31e71db2c5a081e773f94e7
#
_cell.length_a   1.000
_cell.length_b   1.000
_cell.length_c   1.000
_cell.angle_alpha   90.00
_cell.angle_beta   90.00
_cell.angle_gamma   90.00
#
_symmetry.space_group_name_H-M   'P 1'
#
loop_
_entity.id
_entity.type
_entity.pdbx_description
1 polymer ?
#
loop_
_entity_poly.entity_id
_entity_poly.type
_entity_poly.pdbx_seq_one_letter_code
_entity_poly.pdbx_strand_id
1 'polypeptide(L)'
;VLGFAGMDDRGLEGVELRYEQYLRGEKRAVVLQRDALGRAVFPKGLNEEGAAAGHSLTLTVDEVVQYIAEKELDEAVTRSSAKSGTMIVMDPRSGAVLAMAVSPRFDPNTVGALVPDRWRNRALTDTYEPGSTMKAVIAAAALEEKVMTPGSMIYGENGQFAIANTIIHDHE
;
A
#
# COMPACT_ATOMS: atom_id res chain seq x y z
N VAL A 1 1.44 -3.81 0.61
CA VAL A 1 0.37 -3.62 -0.37
C VAL A 1 -0.24 -4.96 -0.76
N LEU A 2 0.57 -5.91 -1.25
CA LEU A 2 0.06 -7.20 -1.72
C LEU A 2 -0.65 -7.97 -0.62
N GLY A 3 -0.10 -7.98 0.57
CA GLY A 3 -0.58 -8.81 1.66
C GLY A 3 0.01 -10.22 1.63
N PHE A 4 -0.68 -11.16 2.21
CA PHE A 4 -0.32 -12.56 2.24
C PHE A 4 -1.57 -13.44 2.39
N ALA A 5 -1.43 -14.70 1.98
CA ALA A 5 -2.46 -15.72 2.17
C ALA A 5 -2.05 -16.71 3.26
N GLY A 6 -3.05 -17.32 3.89
CA GLY A 6 -2.87 -18.40 4.87
C GLY A 6 -2.56 -19.74 4.22
N MET A 7 -2.29 -20.76 5.05
CA MET A 7 -2.07 -22.14 4.58
C MET A 7 -3.31 -22.77 3.94
N ASP A 8 -4.46 -22.17 4.10
CA ASP A 8 -5.73 -22.57 3.50
C ASP A 8 -6.05 -21.79 2.21
N ASP A 9 -5.05 -21.10 1.66
CA ASP A 9 -5.13 -20.23 0.47
C ASP A 9 -6.13 -19.09 0.61
N ARG A 10 -6.40 -18.63 1.83
CA ARG A 10 -7.23 -17.45 2.08
C ARG A 10 -6.36 -16.23 2.24
N GLY A 11 -6.72 -15.15 1.55
CA GLY A 11 -6.11 -13.86 1.74
C GLY A 11 -6.35 -13.33 3.16
N LEU A 12 -5.29 -12.95 3.86
CA LEU A 12 -5.34 -12.50 5.25
C LEU A 12 -5.10 -11.00 5.38
N GLU A 13 -4.39 -10.40 4.44
CA GLU A 13 -4.07 -8.97 4.45
C GLU A 13 -3.93 -8.41 3.02
N GLY A 14 -4.02 -7.07 2.90
CA GLY A 14 -3.73 -6.33 1.68
C GLY A 14 -4.65 -6.65 0.50
N VAL A 15 -4.08 -6.69 -0.69
CA VAL A 15 -4.77 -7.02 -1.94
C VAL A 15 -5.31 -8.44 -1.91
N GLU A 16 -4.57 -9.40 -1.33
CA GLU A 16 -4.99 -10.79 -1.17
C GLU A 16 -6.30 -10.89 -0.40
N LEU A 17 -6.43 -10.20 0.73
CA LEU A 17 -7.68 -10.15 1.50
C LEU A 17 -8.79 -9.40 0.75
N ARG A 18 -8.46 -8.25 0.18
CA ARG A 18 -9.46 -7.36 -0.45
C ARG A 18 -10.11 -7.99 -1.67
N TYR A 19 -9.36 -8.78 -2.42
CA TYR A 19 -9.80 -9.42 -3.66
C TYR A 19 -9.87 -10.95 -3.55
N GLU A 20 -9.92 -11.49 -2.32
CA GLU A 20 -9.98 -12.93 -2.02
C GLU A 20 -10.99 -13.68 -2.91
N GLN A 21 -12.22 -13.20 -3.02
CA GLN A 21 -13.27 -13.85 -3.80
C GLN A 21 -12.96 -13.89 -5.30
N TYR A 22 -12.18 -12.93 -5.79
CA TYR A 22 -11.78 -12.83 -7.19
C TYR A 22 -10.55 -13.68 -7.50
N LEU A 23 -9.59 -13.70 -6.58
CA LEU A 23 -8.31 -14.39 -6.74
C LEU A 23 -8.40 -15.89 -6.46
N ARG A 24 -9.25 -16.29 -5.55
CA ARG A 24 -9.27 -17.64 -4.97
C ARG A 24 -9.63 -18.77 -5.94
N GLY A 25 -10.43 -18.53 -6.98
CA GLY A 25 -10.98 -19.59 -7.83
C GLY A 25 -12.02 -20.47 -7.13
N GLU A 26 -12.45 -21.49 -7.81
CA GLU A 26 -13.46 -22.43 -7.29
C GLU A 26 -12.80 -23.68 -6.67
N LYS A 27 -13.23 -24.04 -5.45
CA LYS A 27 -12.83 -25.31 -4.84
C LYS A 27 -13.58 -26.45 -5.50
N ARG A 28 -12.86 -27.41 -6.08
CA ARG A 28 -13.46 -28.65 -6.59
C ARG A 28 -12.99 -29.82 -5.76
N ALA A 29 -13.94 -30.64 -5.33
CA ALA A 29 -13.64 -31.95 -4.76
C ALA A 29 -13.34 -32.92 -5.89
N VAL A 30 -12.10 -33.45 -5.93
CA VAL A 30 -11.70 -34.47 -6.89
C VAL A 30 -11.69 -35.83 -6.18
N VAL A 31 -12.46 -36.76 -6.68
CA VAL A 31 -12.42 -38.16 -6.21
C VAL A 31 -11.26 -38.87 -6.90
N LEU A 32 -10.21 -39.10 -6.13
CA LEU A 32 -9.06 -39.86 -6.62
C LEU A 32 -9.31 -41.36 -6.47
N GLN A 33 -9.16 -42.10 -7.55
CA GLN A 33 -9.10 -43.56 -7.49
C GLN A 33 -7.67 -43.94 -7.04
N ARG A 34 -7.57 -44.97 -6.23
CA ARG A 34 -6.28 -45.55 -5.84
C ARG A 34 -6.10 -46.92 -6.54
N ASP A 35 -4.88 -47.18 -7.00
CA ASP A 35 -4.52 -48.48 -7.49
C ASP A 35 -4.39 -49.51 -6.34
N ALA A 36 -4.19 -50.80 -6.72
CA ALA A 36 -4.02 -51.86 -5.75
C ALA A 36 -2.82 -51.68 -4.80
N LEU A 37 -1.92 -50.77 -5.11
CA LEU A 37 -0.74 -50.40 -4.29
C LEU A 37 -0.96 -49.11 -3.50
N GLY A 38 -2.18 -48.56 -3.53
CA GLY A 38 -2.55 -47.35 -2.77
C GLY A 38 -2.12 -46.05 -3.42
N ARG A 39 -1.55 -46.06 -4.64
CA ARG A 39 -1.10 -44.84 -5.34
C ARG A 39 -2.32 -44.14 -5.95
N ALA A 40 -2.36 -42.81 -5.85
CA ALA A 40 -3.40 -42.01 -6.48
C ALA A 40 -3.31 -42.11 -8.01
N VAL A 41 -4.42 -42.50 -8.64
CA VAL A 41 -4.58 -42.50 -10.09
C VAL A 41 -5.46 -41.33 -10.46
N PHE A 42 -4.92 -40.37 -11.19
CA PHE A 42 -5.69 -39.24 -11.71
C PHE A 42 -6.49 -39.72 -12.94
N PRO A 43 -7.80 -39.44 -13.01
CA PRO A 43 -8.57 -39.70 -14.21
C PRO A 43 -7.98 -38.94 -15.41
N LYS A 44 -7.80 -39.63 -16.55
CA LYS A 44 -7.40 -38.98 -17.81
C LYS A 44 -8.42 -37.90 -18.16
N GLY A 45 -7.98 -36.66 -18.27
CA GLY A 45 -8.84 -35.53 -18.66
C GLY A 45 -9.14 -34.50 -17.56
N LEU A 46 -8.67 -34.70 -16.34
CA LEU A 46 -8.54 -33.61 -15.38
C LEU A 46 -7.29 -32.80 -15.76
N ASN A 47 -7.47 -31.84 -16.65
CA ASN A 47 -6.45 -30.81 -16.87
C ASN A 47 -6.44 -29.93 -15.65
N GLU A 48 -5.32 -29.89 -14.94
CA GLU A 48 -5.10 -29.02 -13.77
C GLU A 48 -5.29 -27.53 -14.11
N GLU A 49 -5.20 -27.16 -15.38
CA GLU A 49 -5.09 -25.81 -15.87
C GLU A 49 -6.43 -25.05 -16.08
N GLY A 50 -7.57 -25.71 -16.09
CA GLY A 50 -8.77 -25.04 -16.61
C GLY A 50 -9.91 -24.79 -15.65
N ALA A 51 -9.95 -25.41 -14.48
CA ALA A 51 -11.21 -25.53 -13.75
C ALA A 51 -11.21 -25.00 -12.31
N ALA A 52 -10.08 -24.61 -11.79
CA ALA A 52 -9.93 -24.13 -10.41
C ALA A 52 -9.09 -22.85 -10.27
N ALA A 53 -8.54 -22.35 -11.33
CA ALA A 53 -7.72 -21.13 -11.29
C ALA A 53 -8.61 -19.92 -10.96
N GLY A 54 -8.18 -19.10 -10.02
CA GLY A 54 -8.76 -17.78 -9.78
C GLY A 54 -8.44 -16.81 -10.91
N HIS A 55 -8.98 -15.62 -10.80
CA HIS A 55 -8.68 -14.55 -11.75
C HIS A 55 -7.33 -13.88 -11.43
N SER A 56 -6.72 -13.32 -12.47
CA SER A 56 -5.51 -12.51 -12.31
C SER A 56 -5.88 -11.06 -12.02
N LEU A 57 -5.10 -10.41 -11.19
CA LEU A 57 -5.22 -8.99 -10.88
C LEU A 57 -3.95 -8.26 -11.31
N THR A 58 -4.09 -7.25 -12.14
CA THR A 58 -2.98 -6.37 -12.53
C THR A 58 -3.04 -5.10 -11.70
N LEU A 59 -1.94 -4.79 -11.03
CA LEU A 59 -1.79 -3.58 -10.22
C LEU A 59 -1.04 -2.50 -11.00
N THR A 60 -1.17 -1.25 -10.55
CA THR A 60 -0.42 -0.11 -11.10
C THR A 60 1.00 -0.02 -10.53
N VAL A 61 1.32 -0.83 -9.52
CA VAL A 61 2.65 -0.85 -8.90
C VAL A 61 3.68 -1.32 -9.92
N ASP A 62 4.70 -0.49 -10.13
CA ASP A 62 5.87 -0.80 -10.96
C ASP A 62 6.96 -1.42 -10.10
N GLU A 63 7.46 -2.59 -10.48
CA GLU A 63 8.44 -3.35 -9.70
C GLU A 63 9.74 -2.56 -9.50
N VAL A 64 10.21 -1.86 -10.54
CA VAL A 64 11.47 -1.12 -10.48
C VAL A 64 11.32 0.11 -9.57
N VAL A 65 10.22 0.84 -9.73
CA VAL A 65 9.93 2.03 -8.90
C VAL A 65 9.72 1.62 -7.44
N GLN A 66 9.03 0.50 -7.20
CA GLN A 66 8.82 -0.04 -5.85
C GLN A 66 10.15 -0.42 -5.19
N TYR A 67 11.02 -1.14 -5.91
CA TYR A 67 12.34 -1.52 -5.41
C TYR A 67 13.20 -0.31 -5.04
N ILE A 68 13.22 0.70 -5.90
CA ILE A 68 13.97 1.94 -5.64
C ILE A 68 13.39 2.65 -4.41
N ALA A 69 12.07 2.79 -4.33
CA ALA A 69 11.40 3.42 -3.21
C ALA A 69 11.71 2.72 -1.87
N GLU A 70 11.68 1.39 -1.85
CA GLU A 70 12.01 0.60 -0.66
C GLU A 70 13.46 0.81 -0.22
N LYS A 71 14.39 0.74 -1.16
CA LYS A 71 15.83 0.92 -0.88
C LYS A 71 16.12 2.30 -0.30
N GLU A 72 15.69 3.35 -0.99
CA GLU A 72 15.94 4.72 -0.58
C GLU A 72 15.24 5.06 0.75
N LEU A 73 14.06 4.50 0.98
CA LEU A 73 13.35 4.67 2.25
C LEU A 73 14.09 4.00 3.42
N ASP A 74 14.56 2.77 3.26
CA ASP A 74 15.31 2.07 4.30
C ASP A 74 16.61 2.81 4.65
N GLU A 75 17.32 3.31 3.63
CA GLU A 75 18.52 4.13 3.83
C GLU A 75 18.20 5.45 4.55
N ALA A 76 17.10 6.12 4.19
CA ALA A 76 16.67 7.36 4.82
C ALA A 76 16.29 7.15 6.28
N VAL A 77 15.51 6.11 6.59
CA VAL A 77 15.10 5.75 7.96
C VAL A 77 16.33 5.45 8.82
N THR A 78 17.29 4.70 8.26
CA THR A 78 18.54 4.36 8.97
C THR A 78 19.38 5.61 9.22
N ARG A 79 19.60 6.45 8.22
CA ARG A 79 20.43 7.68 8.31
C ARG A 79 19.85 8.68 9.29
N SER A 80 18.52 8.82 9.33
CA SER A 80 17.83 9.75 10.24
C SER A 80 17.55 9.16 11.62
N SER A 81 17.88 7.88 11.85
CA SER A 81 17.51 7.15 13.08
C SER A 81 16.01 7.23 13.37
N ALA A 82 15.18 7.28 12.33
CA ALA A 82 13.75 7.33 12.46
C ALA A 82 13.18 5.97 12.89
N LYS A 83 12.05 5.98 13.59
CA LYS A 83 11.35 4.75 14.01
C LYS A 83 10.68 4.03 12.85
N SER A 84 10.20 4.79 11.89
CA SER A 84 9.52 4.28 10.70
C SER A 84 9.52 5.36 9.60
N GLY A 85 9.20 4.93 8.40
CA GLY A 85 9.00 5.82 7.26
C GLY A 85 8.00 5.23 6.27
N THR A 86 7.41 6.09 5.46
CA THR A 86 6.54 5.72 4.34
C THR A 86 6.91 6.53 3.11
N MET A 87 6.79 5.91 1.93
CA MET A 87 7.00 6.56 0.65
C MET A 87 5.93 6.10 -0.33
N ILE A 88 5.23 7.05 -0.95
CA ILE A 88 4.25 6.79 -2.00
C ILE A 88 4.71 7.52 -3.25
N VAL A 89 4.78 6.80 -4.37
CA VAL A 89 5.08 7.35 -5.69
C VAL A 89 3.84 7.23 -6.56
N MET A 90 3.37 8.35 -7.10
CA MET A 90 2.16 8.41 -7.92
C MET A 90 2.44 9.09 -9.25
N ASP A 91 1.78 8.63 -10.30
CA ASP A 91 1.69 9.38 -11.55
C ASP A 91 0.69 10.54 -11.37
N PRO A 92 1.13 11.80 -11.48
CA PRO A 92 0.25 12.94 -11.25
C PRO A 92 -0.83 13.13 -12.30
N ARG A 93 -0.73 12.47 -13.45
CA ARG A 93 -1.71 12.58 -14.55
C ARG A 93 -2.87 11.62 -14.37
N SER A 94 -2.59 10.40 -13.97
CA SER A 94 -3.58 9.33 -13.84
C SER A 94 -4.02 9.09 -12.39
N GLY A 95 -3.22 9.52 -11.39
CA GLY A 95 -3.39 9.18 -10.00
C GLY A 95 -2.96 7.73 -9.66
N ALA A 96 -2.37 7.02 -10.64
CA ALA A 96 -1.91 5.64 -10.42
C ALA A 96 -0.78 5.60 -9.39
N VAL A 97 -0.91 4.72 -8.39
CA VAL A 97 0.15 4.46 -7.41
C VAL A 97 1.16 3.52 -8.04
N LEU A 98 2.38 4.02 -8.29
CA LEU A 98 3.48 3.28 -8.88
C LEU A 98 4.34 2.57 -7.84
N ALA A 99 4.42 3.12 -6.63
CA ALA A 99 5.07 2.49 -5.49
C ALA A 99 4.42 2.92 -4.17
N MET A 100 4.43 2.01 -3.20
CA MET A 100 4.01 2.29 -1.83
C MET A 100 4.92 1.48 -0.89
N ALA A 101 5.94 2.13 -0.37
CA ALA A 101 6.94 1.54 0.51
C ALA A 101 6.70 1.95 1.97
N VAL A 102 7.02 1.05 2.88
CA VAL A 102 7.01 1.28 4.33
C VAL A 102 8.31 0.71 4.93
N SER A 103 8.84 1.38 5.95
CA SER A 103 9.98 0.89 6.71
C SER A 103 9.65 1.00 8.22
N PRO A 104 9.91 -0.02 9.05
CA PRO A 104 10.46 -1.31 8.68
C PRO A 104 9.46 -2.14 7.87
N ARG A 105 9.97 -2.83 6.87
CA ARG A 105 9.19 -3.72 6.00
C ARG A 105 9.10 -5.13 6.57
N PHE A 106 8.17 -5.91 6.05
CA PHE A 106 8.11 -7.33 6.32
C PHE A 106 8.14 -8.13 5.01
N ASP A 107 8.68 -9.33 5.05
CA ASP A 107 8.66 -10.26 3.94
C ASP A 107 7.50 -11.23 4.12
N PRO A 108 6.48 -11.22 3.23
CA PRO A 108 5.33 -12.12 3.33
C PRO A 108 5.68 -13.60 3.14
N ASN A 109 6.87 -13.89 2.57
CA ASN A 109 7.33 -15.26 2.38
C ASN A 109 8.04 -15.84 3.61
N THR A 110 8.35 -15.02 4.60
CA THR A 110 9.01 -15.46 5.83
C THR A 110 7.97 -15.86 6.87
N VAL A 111 7.54 -17.12 6.82
CA VAL A 111 6.59 -17.70 7.78
C VAL A 111 7.26 -17.85 9.15
N GLY A 112 6.66 -17.31 10.21
CA GLY A 112 7.11 -17.46 11.60
C GLY A 112 7.69 -16.21 12.26
N ALA A 113 8.06 -15.19 11.48
CA ALA A 113 8.46 -13.89 12.03
C ALA A 113 7.33 -12.84 11.95
N LEU A 114 6.08 -13.30 11.99
CA LEU A 114 4.91 -12.45 11.83
C LEU A 114 4.67 -11.64 13.13
N VAL A 115 5.34 -10.51 13.22
CA VAL A 115 5.07 -9.51 14.26
C VAL A 115 3.91 -8.65 13.74
N PRO A 116 2.73 -8.66 14.40
CA PRO A 116 1.53 -7.96 13.92
C PRO A 116 1.78 -6.50 13.55
N ASP A 117 2.65 -5.83 14.30
CA ASP A 117 3.01 -4.43 14.08
C ASP A 117 3.77 -4.18 12.75
N ARG A 118 4.33 -5.23 12.14
CA ARG A 118 5.05 -5.16 10.86
C ARG A 118 4.18 -5.42 9.63
N TRP A 119 3.01 -6.06 9.80
CA TRP A 119 2.11 -6.33 8.68
C TRP A 119 1.34 -5.10 8.23
N ARG A 120 1.15 -4.20 9.17
CA ARG A 120 0.36 -3.00 8.97
C ARG A 120 0.99 -2.12 7.91
N ASN A 121 0.23 -1.79 6.88
CA ASN A 121 0.64 -0.80 5.91
C ASN A 121 0.49 0.61 6.52
N ARG A 122 1.58 1.11 7.11
CA ARG A 122 1.61 2.39 7.81
C ARG A 122 1.23 3.57 6.93
N ALA A 123 1.45 3.47 5.62
CA ALA A 123 1.04 4.50 4.68
C ALA A 123 -0.49 4.70 4.63
N LEU A 124 -1.27 3.66 5.02
CA LEU A 124 -2.74 3.69 5.02
C LEU A 124 -3.34 3.76 6.42
N THR A 125 -2.64 3.26 7.43
CA THR A 125 -3.21 3.07 8.77
C THR A 125 -2.74 4.07 9.80
N ASP A 126 -1.57 4.68 9.60
CA ASP A 126 -1.02 5.61 10.57
C ASP A 126 -1.50 7.03 10.29
N THR A 127 -1.90 7.71 11.34
CA THR A 127 -2.21 9.13 11.31
C THR A 127 -0.99 9.94 11.71
N TYR A 128 -0.82 11.10 11.10
CA TYR A 128 0.26 12.03 11.41
C TYR A 128 -0.22 13.48 11.26
N GLU A 129 0.47 14.41 11.90
CA GLU A 129 0.24 15.83 11.70
C GLU A 129 0.97 16.28 10.41
N PRO A 130 0.21 16.69 9.37
CA PRO A 130 0.81 16.97 8.06
C PRO A 130 1.69 18.22 8.06
N GLY A 131 1.48 19.13 8.99
CA GLY A 131 2.21 20.40 9.04
C GLY A 131 2.11 21.16 7.72
N SER A 132 3.27 21.76 7.27
CA SER A 132 3.33 22.53 6.01
C SER A 132 2.99 21.74 4.75
N THR A 133 2.99 20.39 4.79
CA THR A 133 2.56 19.60 3.62
C THR A 133 1.09 19.79 3.30
N MET A 134 0.27 20.12 4.30
CA MET A 134 -1.14 20.44 4.10
C MET A 134 -1.36 21.73 3.29
N LYS A 135 -0.39 22.63 3.26
CA LYS A 135 -0.49 23.88 2.49
C LYS A 135 -0.63 23.62 0.98
N ALA A 136 -0.01 22.54 0.47
CA ALA A 136 -0.16 22.17 -0.94
C ALA A 136 -1.60 21.79 -1.28
N VAL A 137 -2.29 21.06 -0.39
CA VAL A 137 -3.69 20.67 -0.56
C VAL A 137 -4.60 21.90 -0.50
N ILE A 138 -4.36 22.79 0.46
CA ILE A 138 -5.14 24.03 0.60
C ILE A 138 -4.95 24.94 -0.60
N ALA A 139 -3.71 25.09 -1.09
CA ALA A 139 -3.43 25.91 -2.28
C ALA A 139 -4.09 25.31 -3.53
N ALA A 140 -4.02 24.00 -3.71
CA ALA A 140 -4.69 23.33 -4.83
C ALA A 140 -6.21 23.54 -4.79
N ALA A 141 -6.84 23.40 -3.63
CA ALA A 141 -8.27 23.66 -3.45
C ALA A 141 -8.63 25.11 -3.75
N ALA A 142 -7.83 26.06 -3.28
CA ALA A 142 -8.06 27.49 -3.50
C ALA A 142 -7.97 27.88 -4.99
N LEU A 143 -7.06 27.24 -5.73
CA LEU A 143 -6.93 27.43 -7.18
C LEU A 143 -8.11 26.79 -7.94
N GLU A 144 -8.52 25.59 -7.56
CA GLU A 144 -9.64 24.88 -8.19
C GLU A 144 -10.95 25.63 -7.99
N GLU A 145 -11.23 26.09 -6.78
CA GLU A 145 -12.40 26.89 -6.44
C GLU A 145 -12.32 28.34 -6.95
N LYS A 146 -11.19 28.71 -7.60
CA LYS A 146 -10.96 30.05 -8.16
C LYS A 146 -11.05 31.19 -7.15
N VAL A 147 -10.88 30.92 -5.88
CA VAL A 147 -10.83 31.95 -4.83
C VAL A 147 -9.47 32.65 -4.80
N MET A 148 -8.46 32.06 -5.44
CA MET A 148 -7.13 32.61 -5.58
C MET A 148 -6.55 32.29 -6.96
N THR A 149 -5.53 33.05 -7.35
CA THR A 149 -4.70 32.83 -8.53
C THR A 149 -3.22 32.80 -8.09
N PRO A 150 -2.29 32.27 -8.92
CA PRO A 150 -0.86 32.29 -8.58
C PRO A 150 -0.29 33.71 -8.35
N GLY A 151 -0.94 34.75 -8.86
CA GLY A 151 -0.55 36.14 -8.68
C GLY A 151 -1.30 36.85 -7.55
N SER A 152 -2.16 36.18 -6.81
CA SER A 152 -2.89 36.81 -5.69
C SER A 152 -1.93 37.22 -4.59
N MET A 153 -2.08 38.46 -4.10
CA MET A 153 -1.34 38.96 -2.95
C MET A 153 -2.10 38.62 -1.68
N ILE A 154 -1.39 38.08 -0.69
CA ILE A 154 -1.93 37.75 0.62
C ILE A 154 -1.15 38.55 1.66
N TYR A 155 -1.86 39.18 2.56
CA TYR A 155 -1.22 39.88 3.68
C TYR A 155 -0.78 38.85 4.74
N GLY A 156 0.51 38.82 5.02
CA GLY A 156 1.12 37.84 5.94
C GLY A 156 1.17 38.30 7.40
N GLU A 157 0.33 39.25 7.83
CA GLU A 157 0.19 39.70 9.22
C GLU A 157 1.52 40.11 9.90
N ASN A 158 2.51 40.53 9.10
CA ASN A 158 3.88 40.82 9.56
C ASN A 158 4.52 39.66 10.33
N GLY A 159 4.23 38.42 9.94
CA GLY A 159 4.76 37.20 10.58
C GLY A 159 4.12 36.84 11.90
N GLN A 160 3.01 37.47 12.27
CA GLN A 160 2.30 37.21 13.54
C GLN A 160 0.80 37.18 13.31
N PHE A 161 0.18 36.04 13.53
CA PHE A 161 -1.26 35.88 13.41
C PHE A 161 -1.89 35.55 14.75
N ALA A 162 -2.72 36.47 15.27
CA ALA A 162 -3.43 36.25 16.52
C ALA A 162 -4.74 35.48 16.29
N ILE A 163 -4.90 34.35 16.93
CA ILE A 163 -6.12 33.55 16.89
C ILE A 163 -6.53 33.17 18.31
N ALA A 164 -7.73 33.58 18.72
CA ALA A 164 -8.20 33.44 20.08
C ALA A 164 -7.17 34.00 21.09
N ASN A 165 -6.68 33.16 22.00
CA ASN A 165 -5.70 33.53 23.02
C ASN A 165 -4.24 33.16 22.66
N THR A 166 -3.97 32.82 21.39
CA THR A 166 -2.65 32.37 20.94
C THR A 166 -2.18 33.23 19.78
N ILE A 167 -0.89 33.56 19.77
CA ILE A 167 -0.22 34.18 18.62
C ILE A 167 0.60 33.11 17.91
N ILE A 168 0.33 32.92 16.63
CA ILE A 168 1.11 32.07 15.75
C ILE A 168 2.15 32.95 15.10
N HIS A 169 3.40 32.53 15.15
CA HIS A 169 4.52 33.21 14.53
C HIS A 169 4.96 32.46 13.29
N ASP A 170 5.41 33.17 12.27
CA ASP A 170 6.15 32.58 11.18
C ASP A 170 7.47 32.00 11.70
N HIS A 171 7.99 31.00 10.99
CA HIS A 171 9.23 30.33 11.38
C HIS A 171 10.47 31.20 11.16
N GLU A 172 10.39 32.18 10.26
CA GLU A 172 11.45 33.14 9.94
C GLU A 172 10.92 34.59 10.04
#